data_eb53b4dceab735e273c3f84f64ddd80c
#
_entry.id   eb53b4dceab735e273c3f84f64ddd80c
#
_cell.length_a   1.000
_cell.length_b   1.000
_cell.length_c   1.000
_cell.angle_alpha   90.00
_cell.angle_beta   90.00
_cell.angle_gamma   90.00
#
_symmetry.space_group_name_H-M   'P 1'
#
loop_
_entity.id
_entity.type
_entity.pdbx_description
1 polymer ?
#
loop_
_entity_poly.entity_id
_entity_poly.type
_entity_poly.pdbx_seq_one_letter_code
_entity_poly.pdbx_strand_id
1 'polypeptide(L)'
;MSTSKTASKTTANLPEVSISEDGPVRHLHLGTPWIQGSMRLADPFAIELEYVQRMMAWLLFVEPASVRQRHAMQLGLGAGAITKFCYKKLHMCCTAVELNPQVLAVCRSWFKLPPDGPKLRVVLADAAQEIRDPMWLGTVDALAVDLYDHEAAAPVLDSAAFYDACRALLSDDGCMTVNLFGRAASYERSVQALSEAFGAEALWAFKPTREGNTIVLAQRTPCRPPRAELQARAEAVQARWGIPATKWLRVFKPVSAVKGGNATRT
;
A
#
# COMPACT_ATOMS: atom_id res chain seq x y z
N MET A 1 -3.36 32.76 25.56
CA MET A 1 -3.58 33.13 24.14
C MET A 1 -2.23 33.11 23.43
N SER A 2 -1.94 32.04 22.76
CA SER A 2 -0.87 31.98 21.76
C SER A 2 -1.26 30.92 20.75
N THR A 3 -1.89 31.34 19.67
CA THR A 3 -2.41 30.51 18.60
C THR A 3 -1.30 30.16 17.63
N SER A 4 -1.13 28.90 17.44
CA SER A 4 -0.34 28.15 16.48
C SER A 4 -0.31 28.81 15.08
N LYS A 5 0.90 29.17 14.65
CA LYS A 5 1.28 29.52 13.27
C LYS A 5 2.28 28.52 12.74
N THR A 6 1.90 27.25 12.54
CA THR A 6 2.82 26.26 11.97
C THR A 6 2.24 25.43 10.82
N ALA A 7 1.01 25.68 10.38
CA ALA A 7 0.32 24.88 9.36
C ALA A 7 0.41 25.42 7.92
N SER A 8 1.24 26.42 7.61
CA SER A 8 1.13 27.17 6.34
C SER A 8 2.30 27.03 5.35
N LYS A 9 3.25 26.11 5.54
CA LYS A 9 4.39 26.00 4.59
C LYS A 9 4.39 24.78 3.68
N THR A 10 3.57 23.76 3.93
CA THR A 10 3.63 22.46 3.22
C THR A 10 2.75 22.39 1.96
N THR A 11 1.74 23.23 1.81
CA THR A 11 0.79 23.18 0.67
C THR A 11 1.20 23.97 -0.56
N ALA A 12 2.23 24.80 -0.50
CA ALA A 12 2.58 25.75 -1.57
C ALA A 12 3.29 25.11 -2.79
N ASN A 13 3.63 23.81 -2.77
CA ASN A 13 4.41 23.16 -3.85
C ASN A 13 3.95 21.74 -4.18
N LEU A 14 2.67 21.43 -3.96
CA LEU A 14 2.13 20.12 -4.34
C LEU A 14 1.88 20.07 -5.86
N PRO A 15 2.17 18.93 -6.53
CA PRO A 15 1.98 18.80 -7.97
C PRO A 15 0.50 18.94 -8.34
N GLU A 16 0.26 19.54 -9.51
CA GLU A 16 -1.06 19.66 -10.10
C GLU A 16 -1.61 18.27 -10.45
N VAL A 17 -2.90 18.07 -10.17
CA VAL A 17 -3.59 16.80 -10.46
C VAL A 17 -4.31 16.92 -11.81
N SER A 18 -4.01 16.01 -12.72
CA SER A 18 -4.69 15.91 -14.02
C SER A 18 -5.24 14.50 -14.28
N ILE A 19 -6.14 14.40 -15.24
CA ILE A 19 -6.85 13.17 -15.59
C ILE A 19 -6.70 12.93 -17.08
N SER A 20 -6.52 11.66 -17.46
CA SER A 20 -6.67 11.21 -18.85
C SER A 20 -7.56 9.98 -18.92
N GLU A 21 -8.04 9.66 -20.11
CA GLU A 21 -8.79 8.43 -20.40
C GLU A 21 -8.14 7.71 -21.60
N ASP A 22 -7.96 6.41 -21.42
CA ASP A 22 -7.56 5.50 -22.49
C ASP A 22 -8.59 4.37 -22.61
N GLY A 23 -9.44 4.48 -23.62
CA GLY A 23 -10.58 3.59 -23.79
C GLY A 23 -11.47 3.52 -22.53
N PRO A 24 -11.64 2.33 -21.93
CA PRO A 24 -12.50 2.14 -20.76
C PRO A 24 -11.82 2.49 -19.42
N VAL A 25 -10.61 3.04 -19.42
CA VAL A 25 -9.82 3.29 -18.22
C VAL A 25 -9.53 4.77 -18.04
N ARG A 26 -9.77 5.27 -16.84
CA ARG A 26 -9.41 6.62 -16.41
C ARG A 26 -8.15 6.59 -15.58
N HIS A 27 -7.23 7.50 -15.84
CA HIS A 27 -5.93 7.63 -15.18
C HIS A 27 -5.81 8.95 -14.43
N LEU A 28 -5.10 8.90 -13.30
CA LEU A 28 -4.71 10.06 -12.50
C LEU A 28 -3.22 10.32 -12.69
N HIS A 29 -2.85 11.58 -12.81
CA HIS A 29 -1.47 12.06 -12.97
C HIS A 29 -1.16 13.16 -11.97
N LEU A 30 0.11 13.30 -11.58
CA LEU A 30 0.62 14.30 -10.64
C LEU A 30 1.74 15.12 -11.30
N GLY A 31 1.37 16.13 -12.09
CA GLY A 31 2.31 17.05 -12.75
C GLY A 31 3.21 16.43 -13.82
N THR A 32 3.07 15.15 -14.11
CA THR A 32 3.85 14.40 -15.10
C THR A 32 2.94 13.45 -15.89
N PRO A 33 3.40 12.90 -17.04
CA PRO A 33 2.65 11.88 -17.79
C PRO A 33 2.53 10.53 -17.06
N TRP A 34 3.27 10.29 -15.98
CA TRP A 34 3.23 9.02 -15.26
C TRP A 34 1.86 8.78 -14.64
N ILE A 35 1.38 7.55 -14.79
CA ILE A 35 0.11 7.11 -14.21
C ILE A 35 0.32 6.83 -12.72
N GLN A 36 -0.33 7.63 -11.87
CA GLN A 36 -0.33 7.49 -10.42
C GLN A 36 -1.48 6.65 -9.88
N GLY A 37 -2.43 6.31 -10.73
CA GLY A 37 -3.53 5.43 -10.40
C GLY A 37 -4.52 5.33 -11.54
N SER A 38 -5.31 4.26 -11.54
CA SER A 38 -6.25 3.96 -12.61
C SER A 38 -7.58 3.44 -12.07
N MET A 39 -8.63 3.64 -12.86
CA MET A 39 -9.97 3.17 -12.56
C MET A 39 -10.65 2.71 -13.86
N ARG A 40 -11.18 1.49 -13.87
CA ARG A 40 -12.06 1.02 -14.93
C ARG A 40 -13.42 1.69 -14.83
N LEU A 41 -13.92 2.29 -15.90
CA LEU A 41 -15.19 3.02 -15.90
C LEU A 41 -16.39 2.10 -15.63
N ALA A 42 -16.35 0.88 -16.18
CA ALA A 42 -17.43 -0.12 -16.03
C ALA A 42 -17.47 -0.78 -14.63
N ASP A 43 -16.34 -0.89 -13.93
CA ASP A 43 -16.26 -1.39 -12.54
C ASP A 43 -15.28 -0.52 -11.72
N PRO A 44 -15.76 0.62 -11.21
CA PRO A 44 -14.94 1.62 -10.51
C PRO A 44 -14.30 1.12 -9.21
N PHE A 45 -14.75 -0.02 -8.70
CA PHE A 45 -14.31 -0.62 -7.44
C PHE A 45 -13.39 -1.82 -7.66
N ALA A 46 -13.18 -2.28 -8.89
CA ALA A 46 -12.14 -3.24 -9.22
C ALA A 46 -10.76 -2.57 -9.23
N ILE A 47 -9.73 -3.37 -8.96
CA ILE A 47 -8.34 -2.93 -9.08
C ILE A 47 -7.85 -3.20 -10.50
N GLU A 48 -7.46 -2.15 -11.22
CA GLU A 48 -7.00 -2.23 -12.61
C GLU A 48 -5.51 -2.57 -12.72
N LEU A 49 -4.65 -1.85 -12.00
CA LEU A 49 -3.20 -1.98 -12.11
C LEU A 49 -2.67 -3.23 -11.41
N GLU A 50 -1.77 -3.95 -12.06
CA GLU A 50 -1.22 -5.21 -11.56
C GLU A 50 -0.51 -5.04 -10.21
N TYR A 51 0.30 -4.00 -10.05
CA TYR A 51 1.00 -3.79 -8.79
C TYR A 51 0.04 -3.54 -7.63
N VAL A 52 -1.05 -2.80 -7.87
CA VAL A 52 -2.08 -2.55 -6.85
C VAL A 52 -2.83 -3.85 -6.49
N GLN A 53 -3.10 -4.71 -7.49
CA GLN A 53 -3.64 -6.06 -7.20
C GLN A 53 -2.68 -6.85 -6.29
N ARG A 54 -1.37 -6.80 -6.55
CA ARG A 54 -0.35 -7.47 -5.73
C ARG A 54 -0.24 -6.90 -4.31
N MET A 55 -0.55 -5.61 -4.11
CA MET A 55 -0.63 -5.01 -2.77
C MET A 55 -1.75 -5.63 -1.90
N MET A 56 -2.67 -6.38 -2.50
CA MET A 56 -3.67 -7.15 -1.76
C MET A 56 -3.17 -8.54 -1.30
N ALA A 57 -1.86 -8.83 -1.41
CA ALA A 57 -1.28 -10.14 -1.06
C ALA A 57 -1.48 -10.55 0.41
N TRP A 58 -1.73 -9.61 1.31
CA TRP A 58 -2.08 -9.89 2.71
C TRP A 58 -3.30 -10.79 2.84
N LEU A 59 -4.21 -10.81 1.84
CA LEU A 59 -5.36 -11.73 1.80
C LEU A 59 -4.96 -13.21 1.77
N LEU A 60 -3.71 -13.55 1.43
CA LEU A 60 -3.18 -14.91 1.49
C LEU A 60 -2.89 -15.38 2.92
N PHE A 61 -2.84 -14.46 3.88
CA PHE A 61 -2.44 -14.74 5.27
C PHE A 61 -3.60 -14.64 6.27
N VAL A 62 -4.80 -14.35 5.78
CA VAL A 62 -6.00 -14.19 6.61
C VAL A 62 -7.13 -15.10 6.13
N GLU A 63 -8.00 -15.49 7.05
CA GLU A 63 -9.21 -16.23 6.70
C GLU A 63 -10.19 -15.33 5.94
N PRO A 64 -10.67 -15.73 4.73
CA PRO A 64 -11.55 -14.91 3.92
C PRO A 64 -12.85 -14.47 4.63
N ALA A 65 -13.34 -15.24 5.58
CA ALA A 65 -14.53 -14.92 6.35
C ALA A 65 -14.30 -13.75 7.35
N SER A 66 -13.05 -13.56 7.82
CA SER A 66 -12.69 -12.51 8.79
C SER A 66 -12.43 -11.15 8.15
N VAL A 67 -12.22 -11.09 6.83
CA VAL A 67 -11.75 -9.89 6.12
C VAL A 67 -12.63 -8.67 6.38
N ARG A 68 -13.96 -8.82 6.37
CA ARG A 68 -14.90 -7.71 6.58
C ARG A 68 -14.85 -7.06 7.96
N GLN A 69 -14.23 -7.73 8.93
CA GLN A 69 -14.11 -7.26 10.33
C GLN A 69 -12.81 -6.48 10.55
N ARG A 70 -11.93 -6.46 9.54
CA ARG A 70 -10.59 -5.90 9.61
C ARG A 70 -10.57 -4.44 9.19
N HIS A 71 -9.51 -3.74 9.60
CA HIS A 71 -9.23 -2.36 9.24
C HIS A 71 -8.11 -2.29 8.21
N ALA A 72 -8.39 -1.68 7.07
CA ALA A 72 -7.40 -1.35 6.05
C ALA A 72 -6.98 0.11 6.14
N MET A 73 -5.67 0.38 6.13
CA MET A 73 -5.12 1.72 6.05
C MET A 73 -4.25 1.86 4.80
N GLN A 74 -4.41 2.97 4.08
CA GLN A 74 -3.61 3.29 2.90
C GLN A 74 -2.87 4.60 3.11
N LEU A 75 -1.56 4.60 2.92
CA LEU A 75 -0.71 5.78 2.88
C LEU A 75 -0.42 6.12 1.41
N GLY A 76 -0.88 7.31 0.97
CA GLY A 76 -0.93 7.71 -0.43
C GLY A 76 -2.19 7.20 -1.12
N LEU A 77 -3.14 8.08 -1.43
CA LEU A 77 -4.46 7.72 -1.95
C LEU A 77 -4.41 7.31 -3.44
N GLY A 78 -3.59 8.00 -4.25
CA GLY A 78 -3.62 7.84 -5.70
C GLY A 78 -5.04 7.98 -6.26
N ALA A 79 -5.47 7.09 -7.15
CA ALA A 79 -6.85 7.03 -7.65
C ALA A 79 -7.86 6.37 -6.66
N GLY A 80 -7.46 6.14 -5.43
CA GLY A 80 -8.24 5.49 -4.38
C GLY A 80 -8.55 4.01 -4.63
N ALA A 81 -7.77 3.34 -5.48
CA ALA A 81 -8.08 1.98 -5.92
C ALA A 81 -8.12 0.97 -4.75
N ILE A 82 -7.08 0.96 -3.88
CA ILE A 82 -7.01 0.09 -2.70
C ILE A 82 -8.15 0.41 -1.73
N THR A 83 -8.28 1.68 -1.34
CA THR A 83 -9.29 2.14 -0.39
C THR A 83 -10.71 1.79 -0.86
N LYS A 84 -11.02 2.07 -2.14
CA LYS A 84 -12.33 1.73 -2.72
C LYS A 84 -12.60 0.23 -2.75
N PHE A 85 -11.59 -0.56 -3.12
CA PHE A 85 -11.71 -2.01 -3.16
C PHE A 85 -11.93 -2.59 -1.75
N CYS A 86 -11.12 -2.20 -0.77
CA CYS A 86 -11.28 -2.64 0.61
C CYS A 86 -12.65 -2.25 1.18
N TYR A 87 -13.12 -1.04 0.90
CA TYR A 87 -14.41 -0.57 1.37
C TYR A 87 -15.60 -1.25 0.67
N LYS A 88 -15.59 -1.32 -0.68
CA LYS A 88 -16.77 -1.77 -1.47
C LYS A 88 -16.79 -3.25 -1.75
N LYS A 89 -15.64 -3.88 -2.02
CA LYS A 89 -15.57 -5.30 -2.36
C LYS A 89 -15.29 -6.18 -1.13
N LEU A 90 -14.44 -5.69 -0.20
CA LEU A 90 -14.10 -6.43 1.03
C LEU A 90 -14.97 -6.04 2.23
N HIS A 91 -15.73 -4.94 2.16
CA HIS A 91 -16.60 -4.41 3.23
C HIS A 91 -15.88 -4.08 4.55
N MET A 92 -14.60 -3.74 4.47
CA MET A 92 -13.74 -3.39 5.60
C MET A 92 -14.01 -1.98 6.13
N CYS A 93 -13.54 -1.70 7.35
CA CYS A 93 -13.25 -0.33 7.76
C CYS A 93 -11.98 0.14 7.03
N CYS A 94 -11.99 1.38 6.52
CA CYS A 94 -10.91 1.89 5.70
C CYS A 94 -10.51 3.30 6.13
N THR A 95 -9.21 3.52 6.27
CA THR A 95 -8.61 4.85 6.42
C THR A 95 -7.61 5.07 5.29
N ALA A 96 -7.66 6.23 4.64
CA ALA A 96 -6.62 6.64 3.71
C ALA A 96 -5.98 7.94 4.21
N VAL A 97 -4.66 8.05 4.08
CA VAL A 97 -3.91 9.27 4.38
C VAL A 97 -3.40 9.84 3.07
N GLU A 98 -3.72 11.09 2.80
CA GLU A 98 -3.35 11.78 1.56
C GLU A 98 -2.83 13.18 1.89
N LEU A 99 -1.71 13.55 1.28
CA LEU A 99 -1.10 14.86 1.49
C LEU A 99 -1.74 15.94 0.61
N ASN A 100 -2.12 15.59 -0.62
CA ASN A 100 -2.59 16.54 -1.62
C ASN A 100 -4.12 16.65 -1.63
N PRO A 101 -4.73 17.79 -1.20
CA PRO A 101 -6.17 17.96 -1.18
C PRO A 101 -6.80 17.91 -2.57
N GLN A 102 -6.04 18.21 -3.64
CA GLN A 102 -6.54 18.09 -5.02
C GLN A 102 -6.74 16.62 -5.41
N VAL A 103 -5.86 15.71 -4.95
CA VAL A 103 -6.04 14.26 -5.16
C VAL A 103 -7.35 13.81 -4.54
N LEU A 104 -7.65 14.19 -3.30
CA LEU A 104 -8.91 13.86 -2.65
C LEU A 104 -10.11 14.40 -3.42
N ALA A 105 -10.07 15.68 -3.82
CA ALA A 105 -11.15 16.31 -4.57
C ALA A 105 -11.41 15.60 -5.91
N VAL A 106 -10.35 15.28 -6.65
CA VAL A 106 -10.42 14.56 -7.93
C VAL A 106 -10.93 13.13 -7.73
N CYS A 107 -10.49 12.44 -6.67
CA CYS A 107 -10.98 11.10 -6.36
C CYS A 107 -12.48 11.07 -6.06
N ARG A 108 -12.99 12.06 -5.32
CA ARG A 108 -14.43 12.20 -5.03
C ARG A 108 -15.23 12.47 -6.32
N SER A 109 -14.77 13.41 -7.14
CA SER A 109 -15.49 13.86 -8.32
C SER A 109 -15.42 12.89 -9.49
N TRP A 110 -14.25 12.28 -9.73
CA TRP A 110 -13.95 11.56 -10.97
C TRP A 110 -13.66 10.07 -10.79
N PHE A 111 -13.13 9.64 -9.63
CA PHE A 111 -12.74 8.24 -9.39
C PHE A 111 -13.73 7.49 -8.49
N LYS A 112 -14.94 8.02 -8.28
CA LYS A 112 -16.00 7.34 -7.53
C LYS A 112 -15.59 6.97 -6.09
N LEU A 113 -14.67 7.73 -5.47
CA LEU A 113 -14.35 7.56 -4.06
C LEU A 113 -15.58 7.95 -3.22
N PRO A 114 -16.16 7.05 -2.41
CA PRO A 114 -17.32 7.36 -1.59
C PRO A 114 -17.02 8.45 -0.54
N PRO A 115 -18.02 9.20 -0.08
CA PRO A 115 -17.84 10.17 0.99
C PRO A 115 -17.42 9.49 2.30
N ASP A 116 -16.83 10.27 3.22
CA ASP A 116 -16.53 9.77 4.56
C ASP A 116 -17.79 9.34 5.29
N GLY A 117 -17.64 8.35 6.15
CA GLY A 117 -18.74 7.76 6.90
C GLY A 117 -18.20 6.81 7.97
N PRO A 118 -19.05 6.01 8.61
CA PRO A 118 -18.65 5.19 9.76
C PRO A 118 -17.53 4.18 9.46
N LYS A 119 -17.37 3.77 8.19
CA LYS A 119 -16.40 2.78 7.75
C LYS A 119 -15.38 3.30 6.74
N LEU A 120 -15.41 4.57 6.38
CA LEU A 120 -14.45 5.16 5.44
C LEU A 120 -14.07 6.55 5.93
N ARG A 121 -12.78 6.78 6.07
CA ARG A 121 -12.21 8.08 6.41
C ARG A 121 -11.03 8.39 5.52
N VAL A 122 -10.95 9.61 5.01
CA VAL A 122 -9.75 10.14 4.35
C VAL A 122 -9.19 11.28 5.19
N VAL A 123 -7.95 11.13 5.63
CA VAL A 123 -7.22 12.09 6.44
C VAL A 123 -6.29 12.88 5.53
N LEU A 124 -6.46 14.20 5.44
CA LEU A 124 -5.54 15.11 4.76
C LEU A 124 -4.39 15.43 5.70
N ALA A 125 -3.30 14.69 5.59
CA ALA A 125 -2.13 14.81 6.45
C ALA A 125 -0.86 14.29 5.76
N ASP A 126 0.29 14.66 6.33
CA ASP A 126 1.55 13.99 6.05
C ASP A 126 1.57 12.59 6.69
N ALA A 127 1.78 11.56 5.87
CA ALA A 127 1.81 10.18 6.31
C ALA A 127 2.86 9.95 7.42
N ALA A 128 4.03 10.62 7.36
CA ALA A 128 5.08 10.50 8.38
C ALA A 128 4.64 11.05 9.75
N GLN A 129 3.68 11.96 9.77
CA GLN A 129 3.10 12.52 11.00
C GLN A 129 1.91 11.66 11.45
N GLU A 130 1.00 11.31 10.55
CA GLU A 130 -0.23 10.59 10.86
C GLU A 130 0.05 9.20 11.45
N ILE A 131 1.06 8.48 10.95
CA ILE A 131 1.43 7.15 11.50
C ILE A 131 1.96 7.19 12.94
N ARG A 132 2.22 8.38 13.50
CA ARG A 132 2.67 8.55 14.88
C ARG A 132 1.53 8.85 15.84
N ASP A 133 0.31 9.02 15.34
CA ASP A 133 -0.85 9.22 16.20
C ASP A 133 -1.12 7.93 17.01
N PRO A 134 -1.11 8.00 18.34
CA PRO A 134 -1.34 6.84 19.20
C PRO A 134 -2.66 6.12 18.96
N MET A 135 -3.65 6.79 18.36
CA MET A 135 -4.94 6.17 18.06
C MET A 135 -4.85 4.99 17.11
N TRP A 136 -3.79 4.91 16.29
CA TRP A 136 -3.60 3.86 15.31
C TRP A 136 -2.82 2.65 15.81
N LEU A 137 -2.18 2.74 16.97
CA LEU A 137 -1.32 1.67 17.51
C LEU A 137 -2.08 0.35 17.65
N GLY A 138 -1.60 -0.69 16.98
CA GLY A 138 -2.16 -2.04 17.02
C GLY A 138 -3.56 -2.20 16.42
N THR A 139 -4.04 -1.22 15.60
CA THR A 139 -5.42 -1.21 15.10
C THR A 139 -5.54 -1.52 13.61
N VAL A 140 -4.44 -1.58 12.88
CA VAL A 140 -4.43 -1.74 11.42
C VAL A 140 -4.12 -3.19 11.06
N ASP A 141 -5.02 -3.84 10.33
CA ASP A 141 -4.83 -5.22 9.90
C ASP A 141 -4.17 -5.33 8.52
N ALA A 142 -4.42 -4.35 7.65
CA ALA A 142 -3.85 -4.29 6.31
C ALA A 142 -3.37 -2.87 6.01
N LEU A 143 -2.06 -2.64 6.07
CA LEU A 143 -1.43 -1.36 5.75
C LEU A 143 -0.87 -1.39 4.34
N ALA A 144 -1.31 -0.48 3.48
CA ALA A 144 -0.76 -0.28 2.15
C ALA A 144 0.07 1.01 2.09
N VAL A 145 1.34 0.90 1.74
CA VAL A 145 2.27 2.04 1.59
C VAL A 145 2.57 2.22 0.11
N ASP A 146 2.04 3.30 -0.47
CA ASP A 146 2.20 3.65 -1.89
C ASP A 146 2.51 5.15 -2.00
N LEU A 147 3.69 5.52 -1.50
CA LEU A 147 4.15 6.90 -1.35
C LEU A 147 5.27 7.19 -2.34
N TYR A 148 4.94 7.92 -3.39
CA TYR A 148 5.88 8.38 -4.39
C TYR A 148 5.76 9.88 -4.60
N ASP A 149 6.87 10.52 -4.99
CA ASP A 149 6.85 11.88 -5.51
C ASP A 149 6.31 11.92 -6.94
N HIS A 150 6.17 13.10 -7.49
CA HIS A 150 5.66 13.32 -8.85
C HIS A 150 6.59 12.73 -9.95
N GLU A 151 7.87 12.48 -9.63
CA GLU A 151 8.82 11.87 -10.57
C GLU A 151 8.80 10.34 -10.51
N ALA A 152 8.13 9.75 -9.52
CA ALA A 152 8.09 8.31 -9.24
C ALA A 152 9.50 7.67 -9.20
N ALA A 153 10.52 8.46 -8.80
CA ALA A 153 11.91 8.06 -8.88
C ALA A 153 12.36 7.19 -7.69
N ALA A 154 11.76 7.40 -6.51
CA ALA A 154 12.03 6.64 -5.29
C ALA A 154 10.88 6.80 -4.29
N PRO A 155 10.71 5.86 -3.32
CA PRO A 155 9.81 6.05 -2.20
C PRO A 155 10.17 7.32 -1.41
N VAL A 156 9.18 8.15 -1.09
CA VAL A 156 9.38 9.39 -0.32
C VAL A 156 9.77 9.09 1.12
N LEU A 157 9.21 8.03 1.70
CA LEU A 157 9.47 7.56 3.05
C LEU A 157 9.98 6.11 2.98
N ASP A 158 11.28 5.92 3.23
CA ASP A 158 11.97 4.63 3.02
C ASP A 158 13.12 4.48 4.04
N SER A 159 12.80 4.56 5.32
CA SER A 159 13.76 4.38 6.40
C SER A 159 13.30 3.32 7.40
N ALA A 160 14.24 2.68 8.11
CA ALA A 160 13.91 1.75 9.18
C ALA A 160 12.97 2.38 10.22
N ALA A 161 13.24 3.63 10.63
CA ALA A 161 12.39 4.35 11.58
C ALA A 161 10.95 4.60 11.08
N PHE A 162 10.77 4.82 9.77
CA PHE A 162 9.45 4.90 9.17
C PHE A 162 8.74 3.53 9.21
N TYR A 163 9.44 2.47 8.83
CA TYR A 163 8.88 1.13 8.83
C TYR A 163 8.62 0.59 10.25
N ASP A 164 9.42 0.98 11.26
CA ASP A 164 9.14 0.70 12.67
C ASP A 164 7.83 1.35 13.12
N ALA A 165 7.61 2.62 12.74
CA ALA A 165 6.36 3.31 13.01
C ALA A 165 5.18 2.62 12.31
N CYS A 166 5.33 2.24 11.05
CA CYS A 166 4.32 1.45 10.31
C CYS A 166 4.02 0.11 11.00
N ARG A 167 5.07 -0.60 11.47
CA ARG A 167 4.92 -1.86 12.20
C ARG A 167 4.13 -1.69 13.49
N ALA A 168 4.33 -0.57 14.20
CA ALA A 168 3.61 -0.28 15.43
C ALA A 168 2.10 -0.09 15.22
N LEU A 169 1.65 0.32 14.04
CA LEU A 169 0.23 0.45 13.71
C LEU A 169 -0.47 -0.91 13.57
N LEU A 170 0.28 -1.95 13.16
CA LEU A 170 -0.30 -3.22 12.82
C LEU A 170 -0.85 -3.95 14.04
N SER A 171 -2.02 -4.57 13.89
CA SER A 171 -2.51 -5.61 14.80
C SER A 171 -1.57 -6.82 14.78
N ASP A 172 -1.68 -7.73 15.74
CA ASP A 172 -0.73 -8.85 15.91
C ASP A 172 -0.59 -9.72 14.66
N ASP A 173 -1.67 -9.97 13.92
CA ASP A 173 -1.68 -10.70 12.65
C ASP A 173 -1.78 -9.76 11.43
N GLY A 174 -1.52 -8.46 11.63
CA GLY A 174 -1.52 -7.45 10.60
C GLY A 174 -0.35 -7.56 9.63
N CYS A 175 -0.59 -7.12 8.40
CA CYS A 175 0.41 -7.08 7.33
C CYS A 175 0.51 -5.69 6.73
N MET A 176 1.74 -5.30 6.38
CA MET A 176 2.02 -4.15 5.54
C MET A 176 2.40 -4.61 4.14
N THR A 177 1.91 -3.95 3.12
CA THR A 177 2.43 -4.06 1.75
C THR A 177 3.00 -2.71 1.33
N VAL A 178 4.18 -2.73 0.74
CA VAL A 178 4.84 -1.53 0.23
C VAL A 178 5.15 -1.69 -1.25
N ASN A 179 4.82 -0.66 -2.04
CA ASN A 179 5.21 -0.57 -3.43
C ASN A 179 6.63 0.02 -3.52
N LEU A 180 7.56 -0.75 -4.07
CA LEU A 180 8.92 -0.32 -4.37
C LEU A 180 9.07 -0.21 -5.88
N PHE A 181 9.49 0.95 -6.35
CA PHE A 181 9.74 1.21 -7.76
C PHE A 181 11.14 1.81 -7.92
N GLY A 182 11.89 1.38 -8.94
CA GLY A 182 13.19 1.93 -9.19
C GLY A 182 14.26 0.88 -9.48
N ARG A 183 15.52 1.28 -9.32
CA ARG A 183 16.71 0.46 -9.65
C ARG A 183 16.99 -0.60 -8.56
N ALA A 184 17.74 -1.64 -8.91
CA ALA A 184 18.11 -2.72 -7.98
C ALA A 184 18.73 -2.20 -6.67
N ALA A 185 19.62 -1.22 -6.73
CA ALA A 185 20.26 -0.63 -5.54
C ALA A 185 19.30 0.10 -4.60
N SER A 186 18.20 0.72 -5.10
CA SER A 186 17.17 1.30 -4.24
C SER A 186 16.35 0.20 -3.59
N TYR A 187 15.99 -0.85 -4.34
CA TYR A 187 15.28 -2.00 -3.81
C TYR A 187 16.03 -2.69 -2.66
N GLU A 188 17.34 -2.91 -2.81
CA GLU A 188 18.15 -3.54 -1.76
C GLU A 188 18.17 -2.71 -0.48
N ARG A 189 18.27 -1.38 -0.57
CA ARG A 189 18.22 -0.48 0.58
C ARG A 189 16.85 -0.52 1.27
N SER A 190 15.78 -0.48 0.49
CA SER A 190 14.42 -0.56 1.03
C SER A 190 14.17 -1.89 1.75
N VAL A 191 14.61 -3.02 1.15
CA VAL A 191 14.51 -4.35 1.78
C VAL A 191 15.36 -4.43 3.04
N GLN A 192 16.54 -3.80 3.07
CA GLN A 192 17.35 -3.73 4.28
C GLN A 192 16.61 -2.99 5.40
N ALA A 193 16.06 -1.80 5.12
CA ALA A 193 15.30 -1.02 6.09
C ALA A 193 14.05 -1.76 6.60
N LEU A 194 13.36 -2.48 5.70
CA LEU A 194 12.23 -3.35 6.06
C LEU A 194 12.68 -4.51 6.94
N SER A 195 13.85 -5.12 6.64
CA SER A 195 14.39 -6.23 7.45
C SER A 195 14.83 -5.78 8.84
N GLU A 196 15.32 -4.55 8.97
CA GLU A 196 15.67 -3.95 10.27
C GLU A 196 14.43 -3.75 11.13
N ALA A 197 13.31 -3.27 10.54
CA ALA A 197 12.08 -2.98 11.27
C ALA A 197 11.24 -4.24 11.58
N PHE A 198 11.16 -5.18 10.66
CA PHE A 198 10.23 -6.32 10.76
C PHE A 198 10.91 -7.68 11.04
N GLY A 199 12.21 -7.79 10.78
CA GLY A 199 12.91 -9.07 10.67
C GLY A 199 12.79 -9.67 9.27
N ALA A 200 13.88 -10.26 8.76
CA ALA A 200 13.89 -10.84 7.41
C ALA A 200 12.91 -12.02 7.24
N GLU A 201 12.63 -12.74 8.31
CA GLU A 201 11.67 -13.84 8.36
C GLU A 201 10.22 -13.39 8.17
N ALA A 202 9.91 -12.11 8.42
CA ALA A 202 8.58 -11.53 8.25
C ALA A 202 8.30 -11.10 6.80
N LEU A 203 9.32 -11.10 5.94
CA LEU A 203 9.22 -10.50 4.62
C LEU A 203 8.92 -11.53 3.51
N TRP A 204 8.04 -11.09 2.61
CA TRP A 204 7.72 -11.74 1.35
C TRP A 204 7.81 -10.73 0.22
N ALA A 205 8.28 -11.12 -0.96
CA ALA A 205 8.39 -10.22 -2.10
C ALA A 205 7.88 -10.86 -3.39
N PHE A 206 7.28 -10.04 -4.22
CA PHE A 206 7.02 -10.38 -5.61
C PHE A 206 8.27 -10.19 -6.48
N LYS A 207 8.34 -10.94 -7.59
CA LYS A 207 9.18 -10.51 -8.71
C LYS A 207 8.65 -9.17 -9.24
N PRO A 208 9.50 -8.29 -9.79
CA PRO A 208 9.06 -7.05 -10.40
C PRO A 208 7.91 -7.24 -11.42
N THR A 209 7.00 -6.28 -11.51
CA THR A 209 6.04 -6.21 -12.62
C THR A 209 6.77 -5.81 -13.90
N ARG A 210 6.07 -5.84 -15.03
CA ARG A 210 6.62 -5.36 -16.30
C ARG A 210 6.98 -3.88 -16.26
N GLU A 211 6.21 -3.11 -15.52
CA GLU A 211 6.39 -1.65 -15.32
C GLU A 211 7.51 -1.33 -14.33
N GLY A 212 8.02 -2.32 -13.59
CA GLY A 212 9.13 -2.17 -12.66
C GLY A 212 8.75 -2.07 -11.18
N ASN A 213 7.46 -2.19 -10.83
CA ASN A 213 7.02 -2.21 -9.44
C ASN A 213 7.37 -3.53 -8.78
N THR A 214 7.91 -3.48 -7.57
CA THR A 214 8.13 -4.63 -6.71
C THR A 214 7.37 -4.47 -5.41
N ILE A 215 6.41 -5.36 -5.17
CA ILE A 215 5.65 -5.32 -3.93
C ILE A 215 6.31 -6.23 -2.90
N VAL A 216 6.62 -5.64 -1.75
CA VAL A 216 7.08 -6.35 -0.56
C VAL A 216 5.96 -6.36 0.47
N LEU A 217 5.71 -7.53 1.07
CA LEU A 217 4.82 -7.70 2.20
C LEU A 217 5.66 -7.97 3.45
N ALA A 218 5.34 -7.26 4.54
CA ALA A 218 5.92 -7.43 5.85
C ALA A 218 4.82 -7.77 6.87
N GLN A 219 5.05 -8.79 7.69
CA GLN A 219 4.10 -9.28 8.70
C GLN A 219 4.49 -8.76 10.08
N ARG A 220 3.51 -8.33 10.89
CA ARG A 220 3.76 -8.00 12.31
C ARG A 220 4.29 -9.21 13.06
N THR A 221 3.62 -10.35 12.94
CA THR A 221 4.05 -11.65 13.45
C THR A 221 4.38 -12.54 12.25
N PRO A 222 5.63 -13.00 12.10
CA PRO A 222 6.03 -13.83 10.98
C PRO A 222 5.19 -15.10 10.86
N CYS A 223 4.69 -15.39 9.67
CA CYS A 223 3.91 -16.57 9.37
C CYS A 223 4.34 -17.20 8.04
N ARG A 224 4.48 -18.52 8.02
CA ARG A 224 4.88 -19.30 6.84
C ARG A 224 3.87 -20.42 6.57
N PRO A 225 2.67 -20.10 6.07
CA PRO A 225 1.66 -21.12 5.79
C PRO A 225 2.19 -22.16 4.80
N PRO A 226 1.78 -23.42 4.90
CA PRO A 226 2.05 -24.45 3.91
C PRO A 226 1.56 -24.03 2.53
N ARG A 227 2.24 -24.49 1.46
CA ARG A 227 1.89 -24.12 0.08
C ARG A 227 0.44 -24.47 -0.26
N ALA A 228 -0.07 -25.60 0.24
CA ALA A 228 -1.46 -26.02 0.01
C ALA A 228 -2.47 -25.02 0.60
N GLU A 229 -2.19 -24.48 1.77
CA GLU A 229 -3.02 -23.45 2.41
C GLU A 229 -2.99 -22.13 1.62
N LEU A 230 -1.80 -21.68 1.22
CA LEU A 230 -1.68 -20.50 0.35
C LEU A 230 -2.42 -20.68 -0.98
N GLN A 231 -2.40 -21.90 -1.55
CA GLN A 231 -3.12 -22.21 -2.77
C GLN A 231 -4.64 -22.11 -2.55
N ALA A 232 -5.16 -22.74 -1.49
CA ALA A 232 -6.58 -22.69 -1.16
C ALA A 232 -7.05 -21.24 -0.90
N ARG A 233 -6.25 -20.44 -0.19
CA ARG A 233 -6.54 -19.01 0.03
C ARG A 233 -6.51 -18.21 -1.26
N ALA A 234 -5.54 -18.43 -2.13
CA ALA A 234 -5.46 -17.75 -3.43
C ALA A 234 -6.67 -18.06 -4.31
N GLU A 235 -7.14 -19.31 -4.33
CA GLU A 235 -8.35 -19.73 -5.04
C GLU A 235 -9.59 -19.04 -4.45
N ALA A 236 -9.72 -19.01 -3.13
CA ALA A 236 -10.81 -18.31 -2.45
C ALA A 236 -10.82 -16.80 -2.71
N VAL A 237 -9.66 -16.16 -2.69
CA VAL A 237 -9.48 -14.72 -3.03
C VAL A 237 -9.91 -14.46 -4.47
N GLN A 238 -9.45 -15.27 -5.40
CA GLN A 238 -9.79 -15.11 -6.81
C GLN A 238 -11.27 -15.34 -7.07
N ALA A 239 -11.86 -16.37 -6.49
CA ALA A 239 -13.29 -16.70 -6.67
C ALA A 239 -14.21 -15.62 -6.06
N ARG A 240 -13.84 -15.06 -4.87
CA ARG A 240 -14.70 -14.10 -4.16
C ARG A 240 -14.59 -12.69 -4.70
N TRP A 241 -13.39 -12.25 -5.10
CA TRP A 241 -13.11 -10.85 -5.35
C TRP A 241 -12.52 -10.54 -6.74
N GLY A 242 -12.31 -11.58 -7.57
CA GLY A 242 -11.84 -11.41 -8.95
C GLY A 242 -10.38 -11.02 -9.10
N ILE A 243 -9.58 -10.97 -8.00
CA ILE A 243 -8.15 -10.69 -8.06
C ILE A 243 -7.41 -11.95 -8.49
N PRO A 244 -6.41 -11.90 -9.40
CA PRO A 244 -5.75 -13.09 -9.95
C PRO A 244 -4.74 -13.72 -8.99
N ALA A 245 -5.16 -14.01 -7.74
CA ALA A 245 -4.29 -14.41 -6.65
C ALA A 245 -3.59 -15.76 -6.89
N THR A 246 -4.20 -16.66 -7.64
CA THR A 246 -3.57 -17.95 -8.00
C THR A 246 -2.28 -17.77 -8.82
N LYS A 247 -2.17 -16.70 -9.61
CA LYS A 247 -0.96 -16.38 -10.38
C LYS A 247 0.19 -15.93 -9.47
N TRP A 248 -0.11 -15.38 -8.29
CA TRP A 248 0.89 -14.83 -7.39
C TRP A 248 1.85 -15.88 -6.83
N LEU A 249 1.39 -17.08 -6.54
CA LEU A 249 2.18 -18.14 -5.90
C LEU A 249 3.42 -18.57 -6.69
N ARG A 250 3.51 -18.21 -7.97
CA ARG A 250 4.68 -18.46 -8.82
C ARG A 250 5.76 -17.41 -8.63
N VAL A 251 5.36 -16.16 -8.30
CA VAL A 251 6.22 -14.98 -8.31
C VAL A 251 6.32 -14.28 -6.94
N PHE A 252 5.59 -14.76 -5.93
CA PHE A 252 5.59 -14.26 -4.55
C PHE A 252 6.27 -15.27 -3.64
N LYS A 253 7.38 -14.87 -3.02
CA LYS A 253 8.24 -15.74 -2.21
C LYS A 253 8.69 -15.06 -0.93
N PRO A 254 8.99 -15.86 0.13
CA PRO A 254 9.73 -15.34 1.26
C PRO A 254 11.03 -14.67 0.79
N VAL A 255 11.36 -13.55 1.40
CA VAL A 255 12.68 -12.92 1.20
C VAL A 255 13.71 -13.79 1.89
N SER A 256 14.75 -14.20 1.15
CA SER A 256 15.89 -14.88 1.75
C SER A 256 16.70 -13.87 2.56
N ALA A 257 17.13 -14.23 3.77
CA ALA A 257 18.03 -13.39 4.53
C ALA A 257 19.22 -12.98 3.65
N VAL A 258 19.47 -11.67 3.54
CA VAL A 258 20.68 -11.17 2.87
C VAL A 258 21.86 -11.81 3.60
N LYS A 259 22.62 -12.65 2.91
CA LYS A 259 23.86 -13.20 3.46
C LYS A 259 24.75 -12.01 3.80
N GLY A 260 24.88 -11.72 5.08
CA GLY A 260 25.77 -10.68 5.57
C GLY A 260 27.15 -10.87 4.92
N GLY A 261 27.65 -9.81 4.28
CA GLY A 261 28.95 -9.82 3.66
C GLY A 261 29.98 -10.33 4.66
N ASN A 262 30.78 -11.30 4.23
CA ASN A 262 31.94 -11.80 4.98
C ASN A 262 32.73 -10.59 5.48
N ALA A 263 32.72 -10.37 6.79
CA ALA A 263 33.75 -9.59 7.44
C ALA A 263 35.06 -10.37 7.24
N THR A 264 35.86 -9.96 6.28
CA THR A 264 37.23 -10.44 6.05
C THR A 264 37.98 -10.17 7.35
N ARG A 265 38.26 -11.23 8.09
CA ARG A 265 39.29 -11.20 9.12
C ARG A 265 40.65 -11.04 8.39
N THR A 266 41.26 -9.93 8.61
CA THR A 266 42.72 -9.76 8.54
C THR A 266 43.23 -9.43 9.91
#